data_dbdd1223ce3d453d4d7396db428fd044
#
_entry.id   dbdd1223ce3d453d4d7396db428fd044
#
_cell.length_a   1.000
_cell.length_b   1.000
_cell.length_c   1.000
_cell.angle_alpha   90.00
_cell.angle_beta   90.00
_cell.angle_gamma   90.00
#
_symmetry.space_group_name_H-M   'P 1'
#
loop_
_entity.id
_entity.type
_entity.pdbx_description
1 polymer ?
#
loop_
_entity_poly.entity_id
_entity_poly.type
_entity_poly.pdbx_seq_one_letter_code
_entity_poly.pdbx_strand_id
1 'polypeptide(L)' 'MDIVRDTYEQLRRDYAMSEYDFSENWLKKSKGYFAYLKCTGSQPSLEAILALYGEAIKETVARYPRQVNVTNC' A
#
# COMPACT_ATOMS: atom_id res chain seq x y z
N MET A 1 -3.69 11.74 3.79
CA MET A 1 -4.20 10.39 4.14
C MET A 1 -5.03 9.76 3.03
N ASP A 2 -5.50 10.55 2.09
CA ASP A 2 -6.42 10.04 1.07
C ASP A 2 -5.85 8.90 0.24
N ILE A 3 -4.60 9.03 -0.22
CA ILE A 3 -4.03 7.99 -1.07
C ILE A 3 -3.83 6.69 -0.29
N VAL A 4 -3.48 6.79 0.99
CA VAL A 4 -3.31 5.60 1.82
C VAL A 4 -4.65 4.91 2.02
N ARG A 5 -5.68 5.68 2.31
CA ARG A 5 -7.02 5.11 2.50
C ARG A 5 -7.54 4.49 1.21
N ASP A 6 -7.38 5.17 0.09
CA ASP A 6 -7.86 4.66 -1.19
C ASP A 6 -7.17 3.36 -1.55
N THR A 7 -5.86 3.29 -1.31
CA THR A 7 -5.12 2.06 -1.58
C THR A 7 -5.60 0.92 -0.69
N TYR A 8 -5.84 1.20 0.59
CA TYR A 8 -6.34 0.18 1.48
C TYR A 8 -7.72 -0.33 1.04
N GLU A 9 -8.62 0.59 0.65
CA GLU A 9 -9.94 0.18 0.21
C GLU A 9 -9.87 -0.73 -1.00
N GLN A 10 -8.98 -0.42 -1.92
CA GLN A 10 -8.78 -1.24 -3.10
C GLN A 10 -8.29 -2.64 -2.72
N LEU A 11 -7.29 -2.70 -1.86
CA LEU A 11 -6.71 -3.98 -1.43
C LEU A 11 -7.70 -4.81 -0.63
N ARG A 12 -8.53 -4.14 0.16
CA ARG A 12 -9.53 -4.83 0.94
C ARG A 12 -10.54 -5.50 0.03
N ARG A 13 -10.94 -4.84 -1.04
CA ARG A 13 -11.88 -5.42 -1.99
C ARG A 13 -11.25 -6.56 -2.78
N ASP A 14 -10.00 -6.39 -3.20
CA ASP A 14 -9.36 -7.35 -4.09
C ASP A 14 -8.81 -8.57 -3.34
N TYR A 15 -8.32 -8.37 -2.12
CA TYR A 15 -7.60 -9.41 -1.39
C TYR A 15 -8.15 -9.65 0.01
N ALA A 16 -9.22 -8.99 0.41
CA ALA A 16 -9.77 -9.09 1.76
C ALA A 16 -8.70 -8.78 2.82
N MET A 17 -7.85 -7.80 2.53
CA MET A 17 -6.74 -7.46 3.41
C MET A 17 -7.23 -6.78 4.68
N SER A 18 -6.69 -7.18 5.84
CA SER A 18 -7.01 -6.54 7.10
C SER A 18 -6.18 -5.27 7.28
N GLU A 19 -6.62 -4.40 8.20
CA GLU A 19 -5.87 -3.20 8.51
C GLU A 19 -4.52 -3.52 9.13
N TYR A 20 -4.44 -4.59 9.91
CA TYR A 20 -3.19 -5.01 10.52
C TYR A 20 -2.18 -5.41 9.45
N ASP A 21 -2.60 -6.24 8.51
CA ASP A 21 -1.73 -6.67 7.43
C ASP A 21 -1.30 -5.49 6.58
N PHE A 22 -2.23 -4.59 6.30
CA PHE A 22 -1.91 -3.41 5.51
C PHE A 22 -0.85 -2.57 6.20
N SER A 23 -1.02 -2.34 7.50
CA SER A 23 -0.06 -1.53 8.25
C SER A 23 1.33 -2.15 8.27
N GLU A 24 1.41 -3.46 8.51
CA GLU A 24 2.69 -4.13 8.63
C GLU A 24 3.37 -4.37 7.29
N ASN A 25 2.61 -4.79 6.30
CA ASN A 25 3.19 -5.25 5.05
C ASN A 25 3.28 -4.17 3.99
N TRP A 26 2.36 -3.23 4.00
CA TRP A 26 2.32 -2.18 2.99
C TRP A 26 2.88 -0.86 3.47
N LEU A 27 2.64 -0.52 4.73
CA LEU A 27 3.17 0.73 5.28
C LEU A 27 4.47 0.51 6.05
N LYS A 28 4.79 -0.75 6.36
CA LYS A 28 6.01 -1.10 7.10
C LYS A 28 6.03 -0.43 8.46
N LYS A 29 4.88 -0.40 9.12
CA LYS A 29 4.74 0.19 10.44
C LYS A 29 4.09 -0.85 11.37
N SER A 30 3.78 -0.45 12.61
CA SER A 30 3.13 -1.34 13.55
C SER A 30 1.72 -1.66 13.11
N LYS A 31 1.15 -2.73 13.67
CA LYS A 31 -0.18 -3.20 13.30
C LYS A 31 -1.25 -2.14 13.42
N GLY A 32 -1.16 -1.29 14.42
CA GLY A 32 -2.19 -0.29 14.67
C GLY A 32 -1.99 1.03 13.93
N TYR A 33 -1.01 1.11 13.06
CA TYR A 33 -0.64 2.38 12.46
C TYR A 33 -1.78 2.98 11.62
N PHE A 34 -2.41 2.16 10.78
CA PHE A 34 -3.49 2.64 9.92
C PHE A 34 -4.68 3.10 10.76
N ALA A 35 -5.04 2.33 11.79
CA ALA A 35 -6.12 2.72 12.69
C ALA A 35 -5.78 4.02 13.41
N TYR A 36 -4.53 4.19 13.81
CA TYR A 36 -4.09 5.43 14.42
C TYR A 36 -4.29 6.62 13.48
N LEU A 37 -3.90 6.46 12.21
CA LEU A 37 -4.08 7.54 11.24
C LEU A 37 -5.55 7.89 11.07
N LYS A 38 -6.42 6.89 11.01
CA LYS A 38 -7.84 7.13 10.86
C LYS A 38 -8.43 7.86 12.08
N CYS A 39 -8.02 7.44 13.26
CA CYS A 39 -8.55 8.02 14.49
C CYS A 39 -8.11 9.46 14.69
N THR A 40 -6.87 9.76 14.37
CA THR A 40 -6.30 11.07 14.65
C THR A 40 -6.38 12.03 13.47
N GLY A 41 -6.64 11.51 12.28
CA GLY A 41 -6.59 12.33 11.08
C GLY A 41 -5.19 12.78 10.72
N SER A 42 -4.18 12.16 11.32
CA SER A 42 -2.79 12.53 11.05
C SER A 42 -2.36 12.12 9.65
N GLN A 43 -1.38 12.83 9.13
CA GLN A 43 -0.80 12.47 7.86
C GLN A 43 0.19 11.31 8.05
N PRO A 44 0.25 10.38 7.10
CA PRO A 44 1.24 9.32 7.19
C PRO A 44 2.65 9.88 7.03
N SER A 45 3.63 9.20 7.61
CA SER A 45 5.02 9.61 7.47
C SER A 45 5.49 9.39 6.05
N LEU A 46 6.54 10.12 5.66
CA LEU A 46 7.12 9.94 4.34
C LEU A 46 7.58 8.51 4.13
N GLU A 47 8.15 7.90 5.18
CA GLU A 47 8.58 6.50 5.10
C GLU A 47 7.43 5.57 4.76
N ALA A 48 6.27 5.79 5.40
CA ALA A 48 5.11 4.95 5.13
C ALA A 48 4.62 5.12 3.69
N ILE A 49 4.62 6.35 3.20
CA ILE A 49 4.20 6.61 1.83
C ILE A 49 5.15 5.97 0.83
N LEU A 50 6.45 6.07 1.07
CA LEU A 50 7.43 5.45 0.18
C LEU A 50 7.32 3.93 0.20
N ALA A 51 7.07 3.35 1.37
CA ALA A 51 6.86 1.91 1.47
C ALA A 51 5.62 1.50 0.69
N LEU A 52 4.56 2.27 0.79
CA LEU A 52 3.32 1.99 0.07
C LEU A 52 3.55 2.00 -1.43
N TYR A 53 4.23 3.00 -1.94
CA TYR A 53 4.52 3.07 -3.37
C TYR A 53 5.39 1.91 -3.82
N GLY A 54 6.38 1.55 -3.02
CA GLY A 54 7.24 0.42 -3.35
C GLY A 54 6.47 -0.88 -3.46
N GLU A 55 5.55 -1.13 -2.54
CA GLU A 55 4.74 -2.33 -2.59
C GLU A 55 3.77 -2.30 -3.77
N ALA A 56 3.20 -1.13 -4.05
CA ALA A 56 2.28 -1.01 -5.18
C ALA A 56 2.99 -1.28 -6.51
N ILE A 57 4.21 -0.82 -6.64
CA ILE A 57 4.99 -1.08 -7.85
C ILE A 57 5.30 -2.56 -7.98
N LYS A 58 5.67 -3.21 -6.89
CA LYS A 58 5.93 -4.65 -6.91
C LYS A 58 4.70 -5.43 -7.34
N GLU A 59 3.54 -5.06 -6.83
CA GLU A 59 2.29 -5.73 -7.21
C GLU A 59 2.01 -5.56 -8.68
N THR A 60 2.21 -4.37 -9.20
CA THR A 60 1.97 -4.09 -10.61
C THR A 60 2.88 -4.92 -11.49
N VAL A 61 4.16 -4.98 -11.15
CA VAL A 61 5.13 -5.77 -11.93
C VAL A 61 4.79 -7.25 -11.86
N ALA A 62 4.38 -7.72 -10.69
CA ALA A 62 4.01 -9.13 -10.54
C ALA A 62 2.80 -9.49 -11.40
N ARG A 63 1.85 -8.55 -11.53
CA ARG A 63 0.65 -8.81 -12.32
C ARG A 63 0.88 -8.72 -13.81
N TYR A 64 1.79 -7.84 -14.24
CA TYR A 64 1.98 -7.56 -15.65
C TYR A 64 3.45 -7.70 -16.03
N PRO A 65 4.04 -8.87 -15.81
CA PRO A 65 5.49 -9.02 -16.02
C PRO A 65 5.92 -8.81 -17.46
N ARG A 66 5.03 -9.05 -18.40
CA ARG A 66 5.40 -8.94 -19.80
C ARG A 66 5.60 -7.50 -20.26
N GLN A 67 5.09 -6.56 -19.52
CA GLN A 67 5.30 -5.17 -19.89
C GLN A 67 6.76 -4.77 -19.81
N VAL A 68 7.48 -5.43 -18.93
CA VAL A 68 8.91 -5.18 -18.82
C VAL A 68 9.61 -5.55 -20.12
N ASN A 69 9.19 -6.65 -20.72
CA ASN A 69 9.79 -7.10 -21.96
C ASN A 69 9.51 -6.15 -23.11
N VAL A 70 8.33 -5.60 -23.11
CA VAL A 70 7.96 -4.70 -24.18
C VAL A 70 8.85 -3.47 -24.21
N THR A 71 9.25 -3.01 -23.07
CA THR A 71 10.07 -1.82 -22.99
C THR A 71 11.46 -2.03 -23.56
N ASN A 72 11.85 -3.25 -23.76
CA ASN A 72 13.15 -3.55 -24.31
C ASN A 72 13.25 -3.30 -25.80
N CYS A 73 12.16 -3.12 -26.41
CA CYS A 73 12.13 -2.92 -27.84
C CYS A 73 12.60 -1.54 -28.29
#